data_41e919dbf10630350fb386a135ccf8c0
#
_entry.id   41e919dbf10630350fb386a135ccf8c0
#
_cell.length_a   1.000
_cell.length_b   1.000
_cell.length_c   1.000
_cell.angle_alpha   90.00
_cell.angle_beta   90.00
_cell.angle_gamma   90.00
#
_symmetry.space_group_name_H-M   'P 1'
#
loop_
_entity.id
_entity.type
_entity.pdbx_description
1 polymer ?
#
loop_
_entity_poly.entity_id
_entity_poly.type
_entity_poly.pdbx_seq_one_letter_code
_entity_poly.pdbx_strand_id
1 'polypeptide(L)'
;MKDIAIVDPYPRTMELIFSKPKLNELKNKFKLIFAPKINKQKFYINNIHKAKFIIGQPDLPKFLLIKAKKLKAVINVESNFLDNMDYNYCFDKGIHVIATSPVFSKPVAEIALGFTLSLLRNIHGANQDFINKKEKYGLDGNLKASLLSDKKIGLLGFGDLGKALVPLLKPFSSKINIYDPWIPNKKIINQG
;
A
#
# COMPACT_ATOMS: atom_id res chain seq x y z
N MET A 1 -8.85 1.88 33.06
CA MET A 1 -9.25 0.76 32.16
C MET A 1 -8.60 0.97 30.81
N LYS A 2 -7.98 -0.05 30.18
CA LYS A 2 -7.35 0.09 28.88
C LYS A 2 -8.41 0.31 27.80
N ASP A 3 -8.12 1.20 26.84
CA ASP A 3 -8.94 1.34 25.63
C ASP A 3 -8.95 0.05 24.81
N ILE A 4 -10.07 -0.19 24.11
CA ILE A 4 -10.24 -1.43 23.32
C ILE A 4 -9.85 -1.17 21.88
N ALA A 5 -9.01 -2.04 21.32
CA ALA A 5 -8.73 -2.12 19.90
C ALA A 5 -9.24 -3.47 19.35
N ILE A 6 -10.09 -3.41 18.33
CA ILE A 6 -10.45 -4.59 17.53
C ILE A 6 -9.34 -4.83 16.52
N VAL A 7 -8.92 -6.09 16.40
CA VAL A 7 -7.86 -6.52 15.48
C VAL A 7 -8.43 -7.51 14.48
N ASP A 8 -8.39 -7.14 13.21
CA ASP A 8 -8.81 -7.94 12.06
C ASP A 8 -7.72 -7.92 10.99
N PRO A 9 -6.61 -8.61 11.20
CA PRO A 9 -5.40 -8.44 10.40
C PRO A 9 -5.51 -9.05 8.99
N TYR A 10 -6.52 -9.86 8.70
CA TYR A 10 -6.65 -10.52 7.40
C TYR A 10 -6.59 -9.52 6.22
N PRO A 11 -5.90 -9.84 5.13
CA PRO A 11 -5.23 -11.13 4.80
C PRO A 11 -3.86 -11.38 5.49
N ARG A 12 -3.38 -10.45 6.30
CA ARG A 12 -2.11 -10.58 7.03
C ARG A 12 -2.28 -11.28 8.38
N THR A 13 -1.16 -11.47 9.09
CA THR A 13 -1.14 -11.93 10.49
C THR A 13 -0.52 -10.86 11.37
N MET A 14 -0.68 -10.99 12.69
CA MET A 14 -0.10 -10.04 13.63
C MET A 14 1.43 -10.03 13.57
N GLU A 15 2.04 -11.18 13.32
CA GLU A 15 3.48 -11.35 13.21
C GLU A 15 4.04 -10.69 11.94
N LEU A 16 3.24 -10.59 10.87
CA LEU A 16 3.61 -9.87 9.66
C LEU A 16 3.47 -8.34 9.82
N ILE A 17 2.53 -7.89 10.66
CA ILE A 17 2.25 -6.47 10.87
C ILE A 17 3.17 -5.87 11.92
N PHE A 18 3.44 -6.61 13.02
CA PHE A 18 4.16 -6.10 14.16
C PHE A 18 5.38 -6.98 14.51
N SER A 19 6.51 -6.35 14.78
CA SER A 19 7.60 -7.02 15.49
C SER A 19 7.16 -7.40 16.91
N LYS A 20 7.77 -8.43 17.51
CA LYS A 20 7.44 -8.88 18.88
C LYS A 20 7.45 -7.74 19.92
N PRO A 21 8.46 -6.83 19.96
CA PRO A 21 8.46 -5.71 20.90
C PRO A 21 7.26 -4.78 20.68
N LYS A 22 6.93 -4.45 19.42
CA LYS A 22 5.82 -3.55 19.09
C LYS A 22 4.47 -4.18 19.40
N LEU A 23 4.31 -5.47 19.19
CA LEU A 23 3.09 -6.19 19.59
C LEU A 23 2.90 -6.18 21.11
N ASN A 24 3.97 -6.36 21.87
CA ASN A 24 3.93 -6.29 23.34
C ASN A 24 3.58 -4.88 23.82
N GLU A 25 4.16 -3.84 23.20
CA GLU A 25 3.79 -2.45 23.47
C GLU A 25 2.30 -2.20 23.24
N LEU A 26 1.77 -2.69 22.12
CA LEU A 26 0.35 -2.58 21.76
C LEU A 26 -0.53 -3.27 22.82
N LYS A 27 -0.20 -4.50 23.24
CA LYS A 27 -0.92 -5.25 24.29
C LYS A 27 -0.85 -4.56 25.65
N ASN A 28 0.24 -3.86 25.93
CA ASN A 28 0.38 -3.12 27.18
C ASN A 28 -0.51 -1.86 27.22
N LYS A 29 -0.67 -1.19 26.08
CA LYS A 29 -1.48 0.05 25.98
C LYS A 29 -2.97 -0.22 25.79
N PHE A 30 -3.34 -1.29 25.06
CA PHE A 30 -4.71 -1.57 24.66
C PHE A 30 -5.17 -2.96 25.09
N LYS A 31 -6.48 -3.10 25.31
CA LYS A 31 -7.15 -4.41 25.34
C LYS A 31 -7.48 -4.81 23.90
N LEU A 32 -6.80 -5.85 23.41
CA LEU A 32 -7.00 -6.35 22.05
C LEU A 32 -8.15 -7.36 22.02
N ILE A 33 -9.07 -7.19 21.04
CA ILE A 33 -10.15 -8.14 20.74
C ILE A 33 -9.98 -8.54 19.29
N PHE A 34 -9.77 -9.84 19.05
CA PHE A 34 -9.53 -10.36 17.71
C PHE A 34 -10.84 -10.72 17.02
N ALA A 35 -11.01 -10.23 15.79
CA ALA A 35 -12.13 -10.62 14.96
C ALA A 35 -11.95 -12.08 14.47
N PRO A 36 -13.01 -12.89 14.45
CA PRO A 36 -12.95 -14.23 13.91
C PRO A 36 -12.86 -14.21 12.38
N LYS A 37 -12.37 -15.30 11.78
CA LYS A 37 -12.34 -15.44 10.31
C LYS A 37 -13.73 -15.60 9.69
N ILE A 38 -14.68 -16.17 10.44
CA ILE A 38 -16.05 -16.46 10.02
C ILE A 38 -17.03 -15.65 10.89
N ASN A 39 -18.19 -15.29 10.34
CA ASN A 39 -19.21 -14.50 11.05
C ASN A 39 -18.75 -13.13 11.53
N LYS A 40 -17.87 -12.47 10.79
CA LYS A 40 -17.32 -11.15 11.11
C LYS A 40 -18.40 -10.10 11.36
N GLN A 41 -19.45 -10.06 10.54
CA GLN A 41 -20.52 -9.08 10.69
C GLN A 41 -21.20 -9.18 12.07
N LYS A 42 -21.55 -10.39 12.51
CA LYS A 42 -22.14 -10.62 13.84
C LYS A 42 -21.18 -10.20 14.96
N PHE A 43 -19.89 -10.47 14.78
CA PHE A 43 -18.84 -10.02 15.72
C PHE A 43 -18.80 -8.50 15.82
N TYR A 44 -18.79 -7.77 14.69
CA TYR A 44 -18.77 -6.31 14.69
C TYR A 44 -20.04 -5.72 15.28
N ILE A 45 -21.21 -6.25 14.98
CA ILE A 45 -22.48 -5.82 15.60
C ILE A 45 -22.40 -5.83 17.13
N ASN A 46 -21.79 -6.88 17.69
CA ASN A 46 -21.73 -7.08 19.14
C ASN A 46 -20.56 -6.36 19.85
N ASN A 47 -19.53 -5.92 19.13
CA ASN A 47 -18.31 -5.43 19.76
C ASN A 47 -17.88 -4.03 19.33
N ILE A 48 -18.33 -3.53 18.18
CA ILE A 48 -17.83 -2.26 17.61
C ILE A 48 -18.08 -1.05 18.53
N HIS A 49 -19.17 -1.06 19.29
CA HIS A 49 -19.52 0.02 20.23
C HIS A 49 -18.51 0.18 21.38
N LYS A 50 -17.69 -0.84 21.63
CA LYS A 50 -16.65 -0.86 22.68
C LYS A 50 -15.32 -0.33 22.15
N ALA A 51 -15.11 -0.42 20.83
CA ALA A 51 -13.82 -0.18 20.20
C ALA A 51 -13.51 1.31 20.10
N LYS A 52 -12.29 1.68 20.48
CA LYS A 52 -11.72 2.98 20.23
C LYS A 52 -10.87 2.99 18.96
N PHE A 53 -10.29 1.85 18.61
CA PHE A 53 -9.49 1.64 17.41
C PHE A 53 -9.85 0.32 16.74
N ILE A 54 -9.71 0.29 15.40
CA ILE A 54 -9.77 -0.94 14.61
C ILE A 54 -8.45 -1.03 13.84
N ILE A 55 -7.77 -2.16 13.94
CA ILE A 55 -6.54 -2.48 13.19
C ILE A 55 -6.92 -3.56 12.20
N GLY A 56 -7.04 -3.21 10.94
CA GLY A 56 -7.54 -4.10 9.91
C GLY A 56 -8.32 -3.37 8.85
N GLN A 57 -8.90 -4.13 7.95
CA GLN A 57 -9.64 -3.61 6.81
C GLN A 57 -10.99 -4.32 6.66
N PRO A 58 -11.82 -4.31 7.73
CA PRO A 58 -13.14 -4.94 7.72
C PRO A 58 -14.15 -4.14 6.90
N ASP A 59 -15.25 -4.79 6.54
CA ASP A 59 -16.42 -4.13 6.00
C ASP A 59 -17.14 -3.35 7.11
N LEU A 60 -17.19 -2.02 6.98
CA LEU A 60 -17.79 -1.11 7.93
C LEU A 60 -18.85 -0.22 7.25
N PRO A 61 -19.98 -0.79 6.86
CA PRO A 61 -21.09 -0.01 6.31
C PRO A 61 -21.65 0.94 7.37
N LYS A 62 -22.33 1.99 6.94
CA LYS A 62 -22.85 3.08 7.79
C LYS A 62 -23.59 2.60 9.02
N PHE A 63 -24.41 1.54 8.91
CA PHE A 63 -25.16 1.03 10.06
C PHE A 63 -24.28 0.48 11.19
N LEU A 64 -23.09 -0.05 10.89
CA LEU A 64 -22.09 -0.45 11.89
C LEU A 64 -21.38 0.77 12.47
N LEU A 65 -20.98 1.72 11.63
CA LEU A 65 -20.30 2.94 12.05
C LEU A 65 -21.17 3.80 12.99
N ILE A 66 -22.48 3.84 12.78
CA ILE A 66 -23.44 4.51 13.70
C ILE A 66 -23.35 3.92 15.12
N LYS A 67 -23.10 2.61 15.24
CA LYS A 67 -22.94 1.94 16.55
C LYS A 67 -21.56 2.18 17.17
N ALA A 68 -20.59 2.59 16.39
CA ALA A 68 -19.18 2.74 16.79
C ALA A 68 -18.91 4.07 17.53
N LYS A 69 -19.71 4.43 18.52
CA LYS A 69 -19.69 5.74 19.18
C LYS A 69 -18.36 6.13 19.83
N LYS A 70 -17.48 5.17 20.11
CA LYS A 70 -16.16 5.41 20.74
C LYS A 70 -15.02 5.38 19.71
N LEU A 71 -15.31 5.01 18.46
CA LEU A 71 -14.29 4.81 17.46
C LEU A 71 -13.60 6.13 17.09
N LYS A 72 -12.28 6.14 17.14
CA LYS A 72 -11.43 7.29 16.80
C LYS A 72 -10.64 7.08 15.53
N ALA A 73 -10.21 5.83 15.27
CA ALA A 73 -9.48 5.53 14.04
C ALA A 73 -9.67 4.08 13.59
N VAL A 74 -9.62 3.91 12.26
CA VAL A 74 -9.43 2.65 11.57
C VAL A 74 -8.06 2.70 10.92
N ILE A 75 -7.20 1.72 11.23
CA ILE A 75 -5.83 1.63 10.73
C ILE A 75 -5.79 0.45 9.78
N ASN A 76 -5.79 0.75 8.48
CA ASN A 76 -5.73 -0.26 7.44
C ASN A 76 -4.41 -1.01 7.50
N VAL A 77 -4.45 -2.31 7.25
CA VAL A 77 -3.25 -3.18 7.17
C VAL A 77 -2.72 -3.31 5.74
N GLU A 78 -3.46 -2.76 4.77
CA GLU A 78 -3.07 -2.63 3.37
C GLU A 78 -2.97 -1.16 2.98
N SER A 79 -2.35 -0.87 1.84
CA SER A 79 -2.11 0.50 1.38
C SER A 79 -3.33 1.17 0.73
N ASN A 80 -4.34 0.40 0.36
CA ASN A 80 -5.47 0.89 -0.42
C ASN A 80 -6.67 1.28 0.45
N PHE A 81 -7.39 2.31 0.00
CA PHE A 81 -8.74 2.60 0.44
C PHE A 81 -9.68 1.79 -0.46
N LEU A 82 -10.24 0.71 0.09
CA LEU A 82 -11.19 -0.16 -0.61
C LEU A 82 -12.62 0.37 -0.42
N ASP A 83 -13.55 -0.10 -1.23
CA ASP A 83 -14.98 0.18 -1.07
C ASP A 83 -15.61 -0.71 0.03
N ASN A 84 -15.04 -0.64 1.23
CA ASN A 84 -15.39 -1.48 2.37
C ASN A 84 -15.93 -0.69 3.57
N MET A 85 -16.06 0.64 3.46
CA MET A 85 -16.62 1.44 4.54
C MET A 85 -17.21 2.76 4.03
N ASP A 86 -18.11 3.34 4.81
CA ASP A 86 -18.63 4.69 4.56
C ASP A 86 -17.59 5.75 5.02
N TYR A 87 -16.69 6.11 4.12
CA TYR A 87 -15.64 7.10 4.39
C TYR A 87 -16.21 8.50 4.70
N ASN A 88 -17.28 8.90 4.02
CA ASN A 88 -17.92 10.19 4.27
C ASN A 88 -18.42 10.26 5.71
N TYR A 89 -19.09 9.21 6.16
CA TYR A 89 -19.52 9.12 7.55
C TYR A 89 -18.33 9.16 8.53
N CYS A 90 -17.23 8.49 8.22
CA CYS A 90 -16.04 8.53 9.05
C CYS A 90 -15.50 9.96 9.17
N PHE A 91 -15.36 10.69 8.07
CA PHE A 91 -14.86 12.06 8.06
C PHE A 91 -15.81 13.02 8.80
N ASP A 92 -17.10 12.93 8.57
CA ASP A 92 -18.12 13.76 9.25
C ASP A 92 -18.12 13.56 10.77
N LYS A 93 -17.76 12.36 11.24
CA LYS A 93 -17.70 12.01 12.67
C LYS A 93 -16.31 12.14 13.29
N GLY A 94 -15.32 12.60 12.52
CA GLY A 94 -13.94 12.73 13.00
C GLY A 94 -13.27 11.39 13.29
N ILE A 95 -13.69 10.32 12.59
CA ILE A 95 -13.05 9.00 12.64
C ILE A 95 -11.92 9.00 11.61
N HIS A 96 -10.68 8.92 12.04
CA HIS A 96 -9.53 8.86 11.16
C HIS A 96 -9.45 7.51 10.47
N VAL A 97 -9.28 7.49 9.15
CA VAL A 97 -8.95 6.28 8.39
C VAL A 97 -7.53 6.42 7.89
N ILE A 98 -6.65 5.52 8.32
CA ILE A 98 -5.21 5.58 8.10
C ILE A 98 -4.81 4.42 7.21
N ALA A 99 -4.16 4.71 6.08
CA ALA A 99 -3.55 3.72 5.20
C ALA A 99 -2.08 3.51 5.55
N THR A 100 -1.54 2.33 5.22
CA THR A 100 -0.14 1.96 5.47
C THR A 100 0.74 2.09 4.23
N SER A 101 0.33 2.90 3.25
CA SER A 101 1.06 3.09 1.99
C SER A 101 2.55 3.45 2.15
N PRO A 102 2.99 4.25 3.15
CA PRO A 102 4.42 4.54 3.33
C PRO A 102 5.28 3.29 3.56
N VAL A 103 4.71 2.23 4.16
CA VAL A 103 5.43 0.97 4.42
C VAL A 103 5.72 0.21 3.11
N PHE A 104 4.83 0.33 2.13
CA PHE A 104 4.92 -0.38 0.85
C PHE A 104 5.63 0.42 -0.23
N SER A 105 5.90 1.69 -0.01
CA SER A 105 6.40 2.60 -1.06
C SER A 105 7.75 2.16 -1.63
N LYS A 106 8.72 1.85 -0.80
CA LYS A 106 10.05 1.41 -1.25
C LYS A 106 10.02 0.09 -2.00
N PRO A 107 9.50 -1.04 -1.43
CA PRO A 107 9.50 -2.31 -2.16
C PRO A 107 8.70 -2.25 -3.46
N VAL A 108 7.61 -1.49 -3.52
CA VAL A 108 6.86 -1.33 -4.77
C VAL A 108 7.62 -0.49 -5.79
N ALA A 109 8.35 0.55 -5.37
CA ALA A 109 9.19 1.34 -6.26
C ALA A 109 10.34 0.51 -6.86
N GLU A 110 10.96 -0.36 -6.07
CA GLU A 110 12.00 -1.30 -6.54
C GLU A 110 11.45 -2.28 -7.58
N ILE A 111 10.26 -2.85 -7.34
CA ILE A 111 9.59 -3.72 -8.32
C ILE A 111 9.26 -2.95 -9.60
N ALA A 112 8.77 -1.71 -9.51
CA ALA A 112 8.46 -0.88 -10.67
C ALA A 112 9.72 -0.60 -11.52
N LEU A 113 10.85 -0.29 -10.90
CA LEU A 113 12.13 -0.15 -11.59
C LEU A 113 12.57 -1.48 -12.23
N GLY A 114 12.46 -2.58 -11.48
CA GLY A 114 12.80 -3.94 -11.97
C GLY A 114 12.00 -4.31 -13.22
N PHE A 115 10.69 -4.09 -13.21
CA PHE A 115 9.83 -4.32 -14.38
C PHE A 115 10.18 -3.40 -15.55
N THR A 116 10.46 -2.13 -15.27
CA THR A 116 10.89 -1.17 -16.30
C THR A 116 12.15 -1.65 -17.01
N LEU A 117 13.15 -2.05 -16.26
CA LEU A 117 14.41 -2.59 -16.82
C LEU A 117 14.18 -3.93 -17.52
N SER A 118 13.38 -4.82 -16.94
CA SER A 118 13.06 -6.11 -17.55
C SER A 118 12.37 -5.97 -18.90
N LEU A 119 11.43 -5.06 -19.02
CA LEU A 119 10.72 -4.78 -20.26
C LEU A 119 11.63 -4.12 -21.29
N LEU A 120 12.36 -3.06 -20.90
CA LEU A 120 13.25 -2.34 -21.81
C LEU A 120 14.40 -3.20 -22.32
N ARG A 121 14.96 -4.06 -21.50
CA ARG A 121 16.09 -4.93 -21.83
C ARG A 121 15.65 -6.32 -22.32
N ASN A 122 14.34 -6.57 -22.43
CA ASN A 122 13.79 -7.87 -22.79
C ASN A 122 14.32 -9.04 -21.93
N ILE A 123 14.55 -8.80 -20.63
CA ILE A 123 15.17 -9.79 -19.73
C ILE A 123 14.32 -11.06 -19.64
N HIS A 124 13.00 -10.91 -19.48
CA HIS A 124 12.08 -12.05 -19.37
C HIS A 124 12.03 -12.88 -20.67
N GLY A 125 12.06 -12.21 -21.86
CA GLY A 125 12.09 -12.89 -23.15
C GLY A 125 13.40 -13.64 -23.36
N ALA A 126 14.54 -13.00 -23.07
CA ALA A 126 15.85 -13.63 -23.15
C ALA A 126 15.98 -14.82 -22.20
N ASN A 127 15.46 -14.72 -20.98
CA ASN A 127 15.42 -15.85 -20.04
C ASN A 127 14.59 -17.02 -20.57
N GLN A 128 13.43 -16.74 -21.18
CA GLN A 128 12.59 -17.79 -21.76
C GLN A 128 13.28 -18.47 -22.98
N ASP A 129 13.95 -17.67 -23.82
CA ASP A 129 14.73 -18.19 -24.94
C ASP A 129 15.88 -19.09 -24.45
N PHE A 130 16.57 -18.66 -23.37
CA PHE A 130 17.64 -19.46 -22.76
C PHE A 130 17.13 -20.82 -22.23
N ILE A 131 16.00 -20.80 -21.48
CA ILE A 131 15.38 -22.04 -20.97
C ILE A 131 15.03 -23.00 -22.14
N ASN A 132 14.55 -22.43 -23.24
CA ASN A 132 14.17 -23.23 -24.44
C ASN A 132 15.34 -23.59 -25.37
N LYS A 133 16.58 -23.25 -25.01
CA LYS A 133 17.78 -23.43 -25.85
C LYS A 133 17.67 -22.76 -27.24
N LYS A 134 17.08 -21.54 -27.23
CA LYS A 134 16.86 -20.70 -28.42
C LYS A 134 17.49 -19.31 -28.23
N GLU A 135 18.40 -19.20 -27.28
CA GLU A 135 19.07 -17.94 -26.96
C GLU A 135 19.79 -17.34 -28.15
N LYS A 136 19.78 -16.04 -28.23
CA LYS A 136 20.45 -15.23 -29.25
C LYS A 136 21.46 -14.31 -28.59
N TYR A 137 22.60 -14.13 -29.25
CA TYR A 137 23.71 -13.31 -28.77
C TYR A 137 23.95 -12.11 -29.68
N GLY A 138 24.74 -11.18 -29.21
CA GLY A 138 25.18 -10.02 -29.96
C GLY A 138 24.01 -9.14 -30.42
N LEU A 139 24.02 -8.77 -31.70
CA LEU A 139 23.00 -7.90 -32.28
C LEU A 139 21.62 -8.56 -32.23
N ASP A 140 21.50 -9.81 -32.65
CA ASP A 140 20.23 -10.53 -32.72
C ASP A 140 19.53 -10.65 -31.34
N GLY A 141 20.32 -10.85 -30.28
CA GLY A 141 19.81 -10.90 -28.90
C GLY A 141 19.35 -9.55 -28.37
N ASN A 142 19.82 -8.45 -28.96
CA ASN A 142 19.53 -7.07 -28.49
C ASN A 142 18.55 -6.31 -29.37
N LEU A 143 18.04 -6.86 -30.46
CA LEU A 143 17.15 -6.16 -31.40
C LEU A 143 15.91 -5.56 -30.75
N LYS A 144 15.40 -6.16 -29.68
CA LYS A 144 14.22 -5.69 -28.94
C LYS A 144 14.58 -4.89 -27.67
N ALA A 145 15.88 -4.71 -27.41
CA ALA A 145 16.33 -4.05 -26.20
C ALA A 145 16.51 -2.55 -26.40
N SER A 146 16.23 -1.77 -25.40
CA SER A 146 16.53 -0.34 -25.34
C SER A 146 17.00 0.06 -23.94
N LEU A 147 17.71 1.18 -23.84
CA LEU A 147 18.17 1.72 -22.56
C LEU A 147 17.05 2.50 -21.87
N LEU A 148 17.08 2.52 -20.56
CA LEU A 148 16.28 3.45 -19.76
C LEU A 148 16.90 4.84 -19.75
N SER A 149 18.23 4.91 -19.88
CA SER A 149 18.97 6.19 -19.92
C SER A 149 18.41 7.13 -20.99
N ASP A 150 18.27 8.40 -20.63
CA ASP A 150 17.78 9.48 -21.49
C ASP A 150 16.33 9.33 -22.01
N LYS A 151 15.57 8.37 -21.48
CA LYS A 151 14.17 8.21 -21.84
C LYS A 151 13.29 9.29 -21.19
N LYS A 152 12.21 9.62 -21.89
CA LYS A 152 11.11 10.39 -21.30
C LYS A 152 10.19 9.44 -20.56
N ILE A 153 9.98 9.69 -19.27
CA ILE A 153 9.12 8.86 -18.41
C ILE A 153 7.89 9.67 -18.03
N GLY A 154 6.71 9.10 -18.23
CA GLY A 154 5.46 9.62 -17.68
C GLY A 154 5.12 8.88 -16.39
N LEU A 155 4.90 9.62 -15.29
CA LEU A 155 4.45 9.06 -14.01
C LEU A 155 3.04 9.58 -13.73
N LEU A 156 2.08 8.66 -13.62
CA LEU A 156 0.71 8.97 -13.21
C LEU A 156 0.55 8.68 -11.72
N GLY A 157 0.32 9.73 -10.94
CA GLY A 157 0.28 9.68 -9.48
C GLY A 157 1.63 9.99 -8.82
N PHE A 158 1.61 10.85 -7.80
CA PHE A 158 2.80 11.26 -7.04
C PHE A 158 2.56 11.13 -5.52
N GLY A 159 1.84 10.09 -5.12
CA GLY A 159 1.72 9.66 -3.73
C GLY A 159 3.01 9.03 -3.20
N ASP A 160 2.92 8.23 -2.14
CA ASP A 160 4.10 7.63 -1.49
C ASP A 160 4.92 6.74 -2.44
N LEU A 161 4.25 5.99 -3.32
CA LEU A 161 4.91 5.12 -4.30
C LEU A 161 5.65 5.93 -5.37
N GLY A 162 4.99 6.93 -5.96
CA GLY A 162 5.61 7.79 -6.97
C GLY A 162 6.80 8.55 -6.41
N LYS A 163 6.70 9.08 -5.19
CA LYS A 163 7.80 9.73 -4.49
C LYS A 163 8.97 8.80 -4.22
N ALA A 164 8.72 7.53 -3.94
CA ALA A 164 9.78 6.55 -3.73
C ALA A 164 10.43 6.11 -5.05
N LEU A 165 9.70 6.10 -6.16
CA LEU A 165 10.21 5.67 -7.47
C LEU A 165 11.12 6.74 -8.13
N VAL A 166 10.77 8.03 -8.03
CA VAL A 166 11.52 9.10 -8.69
C VAL A 166 13.01 9.08 -8.36
N PRO A 167 13.46 8.97 -7.09
CA PRO A 167 14.89 8.88 -6.78
C PRO A 167 15.60 7.69 -7.44
N LEU A 168 14.90 6.55 -7.64
CA LEU A 168 15.47 5.37 -8.29
C LEU A 168 15.65 5.56 -9.80
N LEU A 169 14.87 6.45 -10.42
CA LEU A 169 14.94 6.76 -11.85
C LEU A 169 15.97 7.84 -12.18
N LYS A 170 16.29 8.74 -11.25
CA LYS A 170 17.25 9.84 -11.46
C LYS A 170 18.62 9.40 -11.98
N PRO A 171 19.24 8.29 -11.51
CA PRO A 171 20.55 7.85 -11.99
C PRO A 171 20.60 7.51 -13.48
N PHE A 172 19.45 7.28 -14.12
CA PHE A 172 19.36 7.00 -15.55
C PHE A 172 19.25 8.25 -16.41
N SER A 173 19.42 9.45 -15.84
CA SER A 173 19.31 10.74 -16.54
C SER A 173 17.99 10.92 -17.32
N SER A 174 16.94 10.21 -16.89
CA SER A 174 15.62 10.22 -17.54
C SER A 174 14.89 11.53 -17.26
N LYS A 175 14.23 12.09 -18.30
CA LYS A 175 13.29 13.19 -18.10
C LYS A 175 11.97 12.68 -17.56
N ILE A 176 11.64 13.01 -16.32
CA ILE A 176 10.44 12.53 -15.64
C ILE A 176 9.36 13.61 -15.69
N ASN A 177 8.22 13.31 -16.31
CA ASN A 177 7.02 14.14 -16.29
C ASN A 177 5.99 13.48 -15.35
N ILE A 178 5.47 14.26 -14.41
CA ILE A 178 4.56 13.75 -13.38
C ILE A 178 3.20 14.41 -13.53
N TYR A 179 2.14 13.61 -13.45
CA TYR A 179 0.77 14.10 -13.35
C TYR A 179 0.10 13.52 -12.11
N ASP A 180 -0.46 14.38 -11.27
CA ASP A 180 -1.26 14.01 -10.10
C ASP A 180 -2.43 15.01 -9.97
N PRO A 181 -3.69 14.54 -9.97
CA PRO A 181 -4.84 15.45 -9.93
C PRO A 181 -5.08 16.09 -8.55
N TRP A 182 -4.47 15.54 -7.48
CA TRP A 182 -4.68 16.02 -6.11
C TRP A 182 -3.49 16.80 -5.54
N ILE A 183 -2.30 16.63 -6.13
CA ILE A 183 -1.09 17.30 -5.65
C ILE A 183 -0.79 18.50 -6.55
N PRO A 184 -0.75 19.73 -6.02
CA PRO A 184 -0.40 20.91 -6.80
C PRO A 184 0.99 20.80 -7.43
N ASN A 185 1.12 21.24 -8.70
CA ASN A 185 2.37 21.18 -9.46
C ASN A 185 3.56 21.79 -8.70
N LYS A 186 3.37 22.89 -7.99
CA LYS A 186 4.40 23.53 -7.17
C LYS A 186 4.99 22.58 -6.12
N LYS A 187 4.16 21.72 -5.52
CA LYS A 187 4.62 20.70 -4.56
C LYS A 187 5.38 19.56 -5.23
N ILE A 188 4.99 19.20 -6.46
CA ILE A 188 5.67 18.17 -7.24
C ILE A 188 7.08 18.64 -7.60
N ILE A 189 7.20 19.86 -8.17
CA ILE A 189 8.48 20.46 -8.59
C ILE A 189 9.45 20.58 -7.42
N ASN A 190 8.98 20.96 -6.24
CA ASN A 190 9.84 21.13 -5.06
C ASN A 190 10.38 19.80 -4.48
N GLN A 191 9.90 18.67 -4.93
CA GLN A 191 10.32 17.35 -4.46
C GLN A 191 11.24 16.61 -5.45
N GLY A 192 11.59 17.24 -6.55
CA GLY A 192 12.60 16.74 -7.43
C GLY A 192 12.45 16.62 -8.84
#